data_1bb114a3e6ee400d9c2e545b932b0f85
#
_entry.id   1bb114a3e6ee400d9c2e545b932b0f85
#
_cell.length_a   1.000
_cell.length_b   1.000
_cell.length_c   1.000
_cell.angle_alpha   90.00
_cell.angle_beta   90.00
_cell.angle_gamma   90.00
#
_symmetry.space_group_name_H-M   'P 1'
#
loop_
_entity.id
_entity.type
_entity.pdbx_description
1 polymer ?
#
loop_
_entity_poly.entity_id
_entity_poly.type
_entity_poly.pdbx_seq_one_letter_code
_entity_poly.pdbx_strand_id
1 'polypeptide(L)'
;EHLGLTWNPLTTQIESHDWQAELYSDVARFNRIAHNLATDVWTYISLGYFHQRLSAQGSTGSSTMPHKVNPIRFENGEANLEISCSLLDTLAATLVTSRLQRDLTDSTTQRNVGVALGQSLLAYRALGRGLDKLELNAAALEADLAANWELLAEPIQTVMRRYGVANPYEKLK
;
A
#
# COMPACT_ATOMS: atom_id res chain seq x y z
N GLU A 1 9.40 -19.28 -28.96
CA GLU A 1 10.61 -18.47 -29.25
C GLU A 1 10.26 -17.16 -29.98
N HIS A 2 9.36 -17.16 -30.99
CA HIS A 2 8.98 -15.92 -31.70
C HIS A 2 8.37 -14.81 -30.81
N LEU A 3 7.75 -15.17 -29.71
CA LEU A 3 7.12 -14.24 -28.77
C LEU A 3 8.00 -13.90 -27.57
N GLY A 4 9.23 -14.43 -27.51
CA GLY A 4 10.11 -14.24 -26.36
C GLY A 4 9.64 -14.93 -25.07
N LEU A 5 8.70 -15.88 -25.17
CA LEU A 5 8.18 -16.62 -24.04
C LEU A 5 9.01 -17.88 -23.78
N THR A 6 9.12 -18.26 -22.52
CA THR A 6 9.74 -19.53 -22.14
C THR A 6 8.76 -20.68 -22.34
N TRP A 7 9.17 -21.69 -23.08
CA TRP A 7 8.42 -22.93 -23.27
C TRP A 7 8.61 -23.86 -22.07
N ASN A 8 7.51 -24.33 -21.48
CA ASN A 8 7.53 -25.38 -20.46
C ASN A 8 7.13 -26.72 -21.08
N PRO A 9 8.10 -27.65 -21.32
CA PRO A 9 7.85 -28.89 -22.02
C PRO A 9 7.17 -29.97 -21.18
N LEU A 10 7.20 -29.84 -19.85
CA LEU A 10 6.67 -30.83 -18.91
C LEU A 10 5.49 -30.26 -18.14
N THR A 11 4.30 -30.56 -18.62
CA THR A 11 3.05 -30.15 -17.99
C THR A 11 2.07 -31.32 -17.93
N THR A 12 1.04 -31.24 -17.12
CA THR A 12 -0.17 -32.04 -17.23
C THR A 12 -1.01 -31.51 -18.41
N GLN A 13 -2.31 -31.57 -18.38
CA GLN A 13 -3.14 -31.03 -19.47
C GLN A 13 -2.89 -29.54 -19.70
N ILE A 14 -2.60 -28.79 -18.64
CA ILE A 14 -2.29 -27.36 -18.66
C ILE A 14 -1.02 -27.07 -17.84
N GLU A 15 -0.53 -25.87 -17.98
CA GLU A 15 0.59 -25.37 -17.20
C GLU A 15 0.20 -25.21 -15.71
N SER A 16 1.18 -25.36 -14.78
CA SER A 16 0.94 -25.48 -13.32
C SER A 16 0.54 -24.18 -12.60
N HIS A 17 0.65 -23.04 -13.24
CA HIS A 17 0.28 -21.70 -12.71
C HIS A 17 1.10 -21.22 -11.50
N ASP A 18 2.18 -21.87 -11.14
CA ASP A 18 3.03 -21.47 -10.02
C ASP A 18 3.65 -20.07 -10.22
N TRP A 19 4.07 -19.75 -11.43
CA TRP A 19 4.56 -18.42 -11.76
C TRP A 19 3.47 -17.33 -11.65
N GLN A 20 2.21 -17.68 -11.92
CA GLN A 20 1.09 -16.76 -11.71
C GLN A 20 0.86 -16.52 -10.21
N ALA A 21 0.99 -17.58 -9.39
CA ALA A 21 0.88 -17.46 -7.95
C ALA A 21 1.98 -16.56 -7.37
N GLU A 22 3.21 -16.66 -7.87
CA GLU A 22 4.31 -15.76 -7.51
C GLU A 22 3.97 -14.31 -7.86
N LEU A 23 3.53 -14.05 -9.10
CA LEU A 23 3.12 -12.72 -9.55
C LEU A 23 2.02 -12.13 -8.67
N TYR A 24 0.96 -12.92 -8.38
CA TYR A 24 -0.15 -12.43 -7.55
C TYR A 24 0.27 -12.15 -6.11
N SER A 25 1.16 -12.98 -5.57
CA SER A 25 1.73 -12.77 -4.24
C SER A 25 2.59 -11.50 -4.18
N ASP A 26 3.36 -11.22 -5.22
CA ASP A 26 4.17 -10.00 -5.30
C ASP A 26 3.31 -8.74 -5.42
N VAL A 27 2.26 -8.78 -6.24
CA VAL A 27 1.30 -7.67 -6.34
C VAL A 27 0.59 -7.46 -5.01
N ALA A 28 0.14 -8.52 -4.35
CA ALA A 28 -0.50 -8.44 -3.03
C ALA A 28 0.45 -7.87 -1.97
N ARG A 29 1.72 -8.25 -2.00
CA ARG A 29 2.75 -7.69 -1.11
C ARG A 29 2.92 -6.19 -1.36
N PHE A 30 3.02 -5.75 -2.61
CA PHE A 30 3.10 -4.32 -2.94
C PHE A 30 1.84 -3.57 -2.51
N ASN A 31 0.66 -4.15 -2.71
CA ASN A 31 -0.61 -3.58 -2.26
C ASN A 31 -0.61 -3.31 -0.75
N ARG A 32 -0.08 -4.23 0.07
CA ARG A 32 0.02 -4.05 1.52
C ARG A 32 0.96 -2.90 1.91
N ILE A 33 2.06 -2.73 1.17
CA ILE A 33 2.98 -1.60 1.37
C ILE A 33 2.27 -0.29 1.02
N ALA A 34 1.57 -0.24 -0.11
CA ALA A 34 0.81 0.93 -0.54
C ALA A 34 -0.36 1.25 0.41
N HIS A 35 -0.99 0.23 0.98
CA HIS A 35 -2.02 0.39 2.01
C HIS A 35 -1.45 1.07 3.26
N ASN A 36 -0.30 0.59 3.75
CA ASN A 36 0.37 1.22 4.90
C ASN A 36 0.70 2.69 4.65
N LEU A 37 1.20 3.03 3.46
CA LEU A 37 1.42 4.43 3.07
C LEU A 37 0.12 5.25 3.13
N ALA A 38 -1.00 4.70 2.66
CA ALA A 38 -2.29 5.38 2.69
C ALA A 38 -2.73 5.67 4.14
N THR A 39 -2.59 4.69 5.02
CA THR A 39 -2.90 4.79 6.46
C THR A 39 -2.03 5.84 7.16
N ASP A 40 -0.74 5.87 6.85
CA ASP A 40 0.18 6.89 7.39
C ASP A 40 -0.22 8.29 6.96
N VAL A 41 -0.48 8.50 5.67
CA VAL A 41 -0.91 9.81 5.14
C VAL A 41 -2.25 10.22 5.72
N TRP A 42 -3.21 9.30 5.83
CA TRP A 42 -4.49 9.56 6.50
C TRP A 42 -4.27 10.05 7.94
N THR A 43 -3.39 9.39 8.67
CA THR A 43 -3.02 9.75 10.04
C THR A 43 -2.40 11.15 10.11
N TYR A 44 -1.45 11.46 9.23
CA TYR A 44 -0.82 12.78 9.19
C TYR A 44 -1.77 13.91 8.81
N ILE A 45 -2.77 13.63 7.98
CA ILE A 45 -3.86 14.58 7.70
C ILE A 45 -4.70 14.79 8.97
N SER A 46 -5.02 13.74 9.72
CA SER A 46 -5.81 13.84 10.94
C SER A 46 -5.09 14.60 12.06
N LEU A 47 -3.76 14.52 12.11
CA LEU A 47 -2.89 15.27 13.02
C LEU A 47 -2.64 16.72 12.56
N GLY A 48 -3.07 17.08 11.36
CA GLY A 48 -2.86 18.40 10.78
C GLY A 48 -1.45 18.66 10.26
N TYR A 49 -0.62 17.63 10.11
CA TYR A 49 0.73 17.74 9.52
C TYR A 49 0.68 17.92 8.00
N PHE A 50 -0.36 17.38 7.37
CA PHE A 50 -0.68 17.64 5.97
C PHE A 50 -2.08 18.24 5.84
N HIS A 51 -2.24 19.07 4.82
CA HIS A 51 -3.53 19.54 4.37
C HIS A 51 -3.83 19.00 2.98
N GLN A 52 -5.12 18.82 2.68
CA GLN A 52 -5.57 18.51 1.33
C GLN A 52 -5.93 19.81 0.63
N ARG A 53 -5.32 20.05 -0.54
CA ARG A 53 -5.70 21.15 -1.41
C ARG A 53 -7.13 20.96 -1.87
N LEU A 54 -8.02 21.85 -1.43
CA LEU A 54 -9.39 21.90 -1.92
C LEU A 54 -9.34 22.41 -3.36
N SER A 55 -9.55 21.51 -4.34
CA SER A 55 -9.75 21.94 -5.72
C SER A 55 -11.03 22.76 -5.79
N ALA A 56 -11.10 23.68 -6.75
CA ALA A 56 -12.27 24.56 -7.00
C ALA A 56 -13.62 23.82 -7.16
N GLN A 57 -13.65 22.53 -7.18
CA GLN A 57 -14.82 21.65 -7.19
C GLN A 57 -15.30 21.22 -5.81
N GLY A 58 -14.88 21.89 -4.74
CA GLY A 58 -15.49 21.89 -3.41
C GLY A 58 -16.14 20.58 -2.95
N SER A 59 -15.45 19.43 -3.09
CA SER A 59 -16.02 18.18 -2.57
C SER A 59 -15.72 18.08 -1.08
N THR A 60 -16.58 18.66 -0.29
CA THR A 60 -16.72 18.26 1.11
C THR A 60 -17.33 16.87 1.12
N GLY A 61 -16.67 15.90 1.72
CA GLY A 61 -17.10 14.51 1.72
C GLY A 61 -18.34 14.21 2.59
N SER A 62 -19.12 15.22 2.93
CA SER A 62 -20.34 15.08 3.74
C SER A 62 -21.45 15.96 3.21
N SER A 63 -22.63 15.38 3.02
CA SER A 63 -23.85 16.13 2.71
C SER A 63 -24.44 16.88 3.91
N THR A 64 -24.00 16.53 5.13
CA THR A 64 -24.57 17.01 6.40
C THR A 64 -23.62 17.97 7.14
N MET A 65 -22.32 17.83 6.92
CA MET A 65 -21.28 18.62 7.60
C MET A 65 -20.41 19.36 6.57
N PRO A 66 -20.74 20.61 6.19
CA PRO A 66 -20.05 21.34 5.13
C PRO A 66 -18.54 21.58 5.38
N HIS A 67 -18.13 21.56 6.64
CA HIS A 67 -16.74 21.76 7.07
C HIS A 67 -15.91 20.46 7.09
N LYS A 68 -16.54 19.30 6.89
CA LYS A 68 -15.85 18.00 6.95
C LYS A 68 -15.16 17.71 5.62
N VAL A 69 -13.85 17.71 5.62
CA VAL A 69 -13.00 17.30 4.48
C VAL A 69 -12.43 15.93 4.79
N ASN A 70 -12.91 14.90 4.09
CA ASN A 70 -12.41 13.55 4.23
C ASN A 70 -11.22 13.31 3.29
N PRO A 71 -10.19 12.55 3.69
CA PRO A 71 -9.11 12.12 2.83
C PRO A 71 -9.56 10.95 1.91
N ILE A 72 -10.67 11.13 1.20
CA ILE A 72 -11.40 10.10 0.44
C ILE A 72 -10.54 9.36 -0.57
N ARG A 73 -9.46 9.96 -1.09
CA ARG A 73 -8.57 9.30 -2.04
C ARG A 73 -7.74 8.20 -1.38
N PHE A 74 -7.33 8.41 -0.14
CA PHE A 74 -6.59 7.43 0.65
C PHE A 74 -7.53 6.34 1.15
N GLU A 75 -8.69 6.68 1.70
CA GLU A 75 -9.73 5.73 2.12
C GLU A 75 -10.19 4.83 0.95
N ASN A 76 -10.40 5.40 -0.22
CA ASN A 76 -10.73 4.65 -1.44
C ASN A 76 -9.57 3.74 -1.88
N GLY A 77 -8.33 4.23 -1.74
CA GLY A 77 -7.12 3.43 -1.99
C GLY A 77 -7.07 2.22 -1.08
N GLU A 78 -7.18 2.42 0.22
CA GLU A 78 -7.14 1.35 1.24
C GLU A 78 -8.17 0.25 0.93
N ALA A 79 -9.44 0.62 0.77
CA ALA A 79 -10.51 -0.33 0.51
C ALA A 79 -10.29 -1.15 -0.77
N ASN A 80 -9.85 -0.52 -1.87
CA ASN A 80 -9.56 -1.24 -3.11
C ASN A 80 -8.35 -2.16 -2.98
N LEU A 81 -7.31 -1.77 -2.23
CA LEU A 81 -6.13 -2.60 -1.97
C LEU A 81 -6.48 -3.84 -1.14
N GLU A 82 -7.35 -3.71 -0.14
CA GLU A 82 -7.81 -4.83 0.68
C GLU A 82 -8.59 -5.86 -0.15
N ILE A 83 -9.54 -5.40 -0.98
CA ILE A 83 -10.30 -6.27 -1.88
C ILE A 83 -9.37 -6.96 -2.86
N SER A 84 -8.45 -6.22 -3.46
CA SER A 84 -7.45 -6.76 -4.38
C SER A 84 -6.59 -7.82 -3.72
N CYS A 85 -6.05 -7.58 -2.52
CA CYS A 85 -5.25 -8.56 -1.78
C CYS A 85 -6.03 -9.85 -1.52
N SER A 86 -7.29 -9.75 -1.09
CA SER A 86 -8.13 -10.92 -0.84
C SER A 86 -8.31 -11.78 -2.09
N LEU A 87 -8.53 -11.15 -3.24
CA LEU A 87 -8.67 -11.86 -4.52
C LEU A 87 -7.34 -12.44 -4.99
N LEU A 88 -6.24 -11.68 -4.91
CA LEU A 88 -4.92 -12.13 -5.31
C LEU A 88 -4.41 -13.29 -4.47
N ASP A 89 -4.62 -13.25 -3.15
CA ASP A 89 -4.26 -14.35 -2.25
C ASP A 89 -5.06 -15.61 -2.57
N THR A 90 -6.36 -15.46 -2.86
CA THR A 90 -7.21 -16.58 -3.29
C THR A 90 -6.75 -17.17 -4.62
N LEU A 91 -6.42 -16.32 -5.60
CA LEU A 91 -5.89 -16.76 -6.90
C LEU A 91 -4.57 -17.50 -6.74
N ALA A 92 -3.63 -16.95 -5.97
CA ALA A 92 -2.33 -17.57 -5.72
C ALA A 92 -2.46 -18.94 -5.03
N ALA A 93 -3.34 -19.05 -4.03
CA ALA A 93 -3.54 -20.30 -3.29
C ALA A 93 -4.25 -21.38 -4.13
N THR A 94 -5.25 -20.98 -4.93
CA THR A 94 -6.09 -21.93 -5.67
C THR A 94 -5.41 -22.46 -6.92
N LEU A 95 -4.73 -21.60 -7.68
CA LEU A 95 -4.26 -21.94 -9.02
C LEU A 95 -3.09 -22.94 -9.04
N VAL A 96 -2.33 -23.05 -7.95
CA VAL A 96 -1.23 -24.03 -7.84
C VAL A 96 -1.69 -25.44 -7.50
N THR A 97 -2.99 -25.64 -7.26
CA THR A 97 -3.56 -26.94 -6.90
C THR A 97 -4.52 -27.43 -7.99
N SER A 98 -4.25 -28.62 -8.52
CA SER A 98 -5.13 -29.29 -9.48
C SER A 98 -5.15 -30.80 -9.21
N ARG A 99 -6.24 -31.46 -9.59
CA ARG A 99 -6.40 -32.92 -9.39
C ARG A 99 -6.11 -33.66 -10.67
N LEU A 100 -5.33 -34.73 -10.56
CA LEU A 100 -4.96 -35.62 -11.68
C LEU A 100 -4.34 -34.82 -12.85
N GLN A 101 -4.87 -34.95 -14.05
CA GLN A 101 -4.39 -34.20 -15.21
C GLN A 101 -4.84 -32.74 -15.18
N ARG A 102 -6.08 -32.50 -14.72
CA ARG A 102 -6.66 -31.20 -14.50
C ARG A 102 -8.06 -31.33 -13.90
N ASP A 103 -8.41 -30.48 -12.94
CA ASP A 103 -9.80 -30.13 -12.64
C ASP A 103 -10.16 -28.73 -13.17
N LEU A 104 -11.41 -28.29 -13.03
CA LEU A 104 -11.89 -27.01 -13.59
C LEU A 104 -11.98 -25.88 -12.54
N THR A 105 -11.39 -26.04 -11.36
CA THR A 105 -11.36 -25.02 -10.33
C THR A 105 -10.62 -23.77 -10.82
N ASP A 106 -9.53 -23.96 -11.53
CA ASP A 106 -8.75 -22.88 -12.16
C ASP A 106 -9.59 -22.01 -13.09
N SER A 107 -10.42 -22.63 -13.94
CA SER A 107 -11.27 -21.93 -14.90
C SER A 107 -12.23 -20.94 -14.24
N THR A 108 -12.82 -21.31 -13.10
CA THR A 108 -13.69 -20.42 -12.34
C THR A 108 -12.91 -19.31 -11.65
N THR A 109 -11.80 -19.65 -11.02
CA THR A 109 -10.96 -18.74 -10.23
C THR A 109 -10.33 -17.65 -11.09
N GLN A 110 -9.79 -18.01 -12.26
CA GLN A 110 -9.11 -17.09 -13.19
C GLN A 110 -10.01 -15.97 -13.73
N ARG A 111 -11.32 -16.13 -13.72
CA ARG A 111 -12.26 -15.07 -14.12
C ARG A 111 -12.18 -13.82 -13.25
N ASN A 112 -11.58 -13.94 -12.08
CA ASN A 112 -11.41 -12.84 -11.12
C ASN A 112 -10.08 -12.09 -11.26
N VAL A 113 -9.16 -12.54 -12.13
CA VAL A 113 -7.84 -11.90 -12.32
C VAL A 113 -7.98 -10.43 -12.71
N GLY A 114 -8.85 -10.14 -13.70
CA GLY A 114 -9.09 -8.76 -14.14
C GLY A 114 -9.67 -7.88 -13.05
N VAL A 115 -10.53 -8.42 -12.19
CA VAL A 115 -11.10 -7.69 -11.04
C VAL A 115 -10.02 -7.40 -10.02
N ALA A 116 -9.21 -8.39 -9.65
CA ALA A 116 -8.14 -8.25 -8.67
C ALA A 116 -7.11 -7.16 -9.07
N LEU A 117 -6.60 -7.24 -10.31
CA LEU A 117 -5.65 -6.28 -10.84
C LEU A 117 -6.30 -4.90 -11.10
N GLY A 118 -7.57 -4.89 -11.51
CA GLY A 118 -8.34 -3.66 -11.70
C GLY A 118 -8.51 -2.87 -10.40
N GLN A 119 -8.78 -3.54 -9.27
CA GLN A 119 -8.85 -2.92 -7.95
C GLN A 119 -7.49 -2.32 -7.54
N SER A 120 -6.38 -3.04 -7.76
CA SER A 120 -5.03 -2.49 -7.54
C SER A 120 -4.81 -1.21 -8.34
N LEU A 121 -5.14 -1.21 -9.63
CA LEU A 121 -4.95 -0.05 -10.51
C LEU A 121 -5.81 1.14 -10.08
N LEU A 122 -7.05 0.91 -9.68
CA LEU A 122 -7.93 1.95 -9.15
C LEU A 122 -7.34 2.57 -7.88
N ALA A 123 -6.84 1.74 -6.97
CA ALA A 123 -6.19 2.18 -5.74
C ALA A 123 -4.95 3.04 -6.04
N TYR A 124 -4.04 2.57 -6.87
CA TYR A 124 -2.82 3.33 -7.21
C TYR A 124 -3.15 4.69 -7.82
N ARG A 125 -4.16 4.75 -8.70
CA ARG A 125 -4.62 6.02 -9.26
C ARG A 125 -5.30 6.92 -8.23
N ALA A 126 -6.00 6.35 -7.26
CA ALA A 126 -6.59 7.12 -6.17
C ALA A 126 -5.51 7.71 -5.27
N LEU A 127 -4.54 6.89 -4.85
CA LEU A 127 -3.41 7.32 -4.02
C LEU A 127 -2.58 8.40 -4.71
N GLY A 128 -2.20 8.20 -5.99
CA GLY A 128 -1.47 9.20 -6.76
C GLY A 128 -2.19 10.54 -6.79
N ARG A 129 -3.49 10.56 -7.08
CA ARG A 129 -4.30 11.80 -7.05
C ARG A 129 -4.45 12.39 -5.65
N GLY A 130 -4.38 11.57 -4.61
CA GLY A 130 -4.34 12.01 -3.22
C GLY A 130 -3.05 12.73 -2.91
N LEU A 131 -1.92 12.11 -3.25
CA LEU A 131 -0.57 12.65 -3.04
C LEU A 131 -0.35 13.97 -3.79
N ASP A 132 -0.83 14.08 -5.02
CA ASP A 132 -0.75 15.32 -5.81
C ASP A 132 -1.46 16.52 -5.16
N LYS A 133 -2.34 16.27 -4.20
CA LYS A 133 -3.13 17.29 -3.50
C LYS A 133 -2.66 17.56 -2.07
N LEU A 134 -1.62 16.90 -1.61
CA LEU A 134 -1.08 17.13 -0.28
C LEU A 134 -0.25 18.41 -0.22
N GLU A 135 -0.44 19.15 0.85
CA GLU A 135 0.39 20.29 1.23
C GLU A 135 0.93 20.08 2.64
N LEU A 136 2.20 20.36 2.83
CA LEU A 136 2.86 20.27 4.11
C LEU A 136 2.44 21.43 5.01
N ASN A 137 2.06 21.14 6.25
CA ASN A 137 1.87 22.14 7.29
C ASN A 137 3.15 22.27 8.14
N ALA A 138 4.13 23.01 7.60
CA ALA A 138 5.42 23.19 8.24
C ALA A 138 5.30 23.78 9.67
N ALA A 139 4.38 24.71 9.86
CA ALA A 139 4.17 25.37 11.16
C ALA A 139 3.71 24.38 12.26
N ALA A 140 2.82 23.43 11.90
CA ALA A 140 2.37 22.41 12.85
C ALA A 140 3.51 21.45 13.22
N LEU A 141 4.32 21.05 12.23
CA LEU A 141 5.48 20.17 12.45
C LEU A 141 6.55 20.87 13.31
N GLU A 142 6.86 22.13 13.05
CA GLU A 142 7.81 22.92 13.84
C GLU A 142 7.32 23.09 15.28
N ALA A 143 6.04 23.39 15.49
CA ALA A 143 5.47 23.56 16.81
C ALA A 143 5.53 22.27 17.61
N ASP A 144 5.23 21.12 16.99
CA ASP A 144 5.26 19.83 17.66
C ASP A 144 6.68 19.39 18.00
N LEU A 145 7.64 19.59 17.09
CA LEU A 145 9.06 19.34 17.35
C LEU A 145 9.59 20.25 18.45
N ALA A 146 9.24 21.53 18.46
CA ALA A 146 9.68 22.47 19.47
C ALA A 146 9.13 22.16 20.87
N ALA A 147 7.99 21.47 20.95
CA ALA A 147 7.40 21.04 22.21
C ALA A 147 7.98 19.70 22.74
N ASN A 148 8.68 18.93 21.93
CA ASN A 148 9.09 17.55 22.21
C ASN A 148 10.57 17.30 21.90
N TRP A 149 11.47 18.08 22.53
CA TRP A 149 12.92 17.98 22.30
C TRP A 149 13.52 16.61 22.65
N GLU A 150 12.88 15.85 23.52
CA GLU A 150 13.29 14.49 23.90
C GLU A 150 13.33 13.53 22.71
N LEU A 151 12.58 13.80 21.65
CA LEU A 151 12.62 13.03 20.40
C LEU A 151 14.01 13.03 19.74
N LEU A 152 14.83 14.05 20.02
CA LEU A 152 16.20 14.14 19.51
C LEU A 152 17.16 13.16 20.18
N ALA A 153 16.81 12.56 21.30
CA ALA A 153 17.68 11.61 22.01
C ALA A 153 18.07 10.41 21.14
N GLU A 154 17.15 9.87 20.34
CA GLU A 154 17.41 8.74 19.45
C GLU A 154 18.41 9.07 18.32
N PRO A 155 18.22 10.10 17.50
CA PRO A 155 19.21 10.45 16.47
C PRO A 155 20.54 10.88 17.07
N ILE A 156 20.56 11.60 18.19
CA ILE A 156 21.81 11.95 18.88
C ILE A 156 22.52 10.67 19.34
N GLN A 157 21.83 9.72 19.96
CA GLN A 157 22.40 8.43 20.36
C GLN A 157 23.01 7.68 19.16
N THR A 158 22.33 7.68 18.03
CA THR A 158 22.81 7.05 16.80
C THR A 158 24.12 7.68 16.31
N VAL A 159 24.19 9.00 16.32
CA VAL A 159 25.41 9.74 15.99
C VAL A 159 26.52 9.44 17.00
N MET A 160 26.22 9.42 18.30
CA MET A 160 27.19 9.10 19.34
C MET A 160 27.80 7.69 19.13
N ARG A 161 26.98 6.68 18.76
CA ARG A 161 27.47 5.34 18.44
C ARG A 161 28.41 5.34 17.23
N ARG A 162 28.06 6.09 16.20
CA ARG A 162 28.92 6.24 15.00
C ARG A 162 30.30 6.78 15.34
N TYR A 163 30.40 7.68 16.30
CA TYR A 163 31.67 8.29 16.77
C TYR A 163 32.30 7.53 17.93
N GLY A 164 31.84 6.32 18.27
CA GLY A 164 32.45 5.47 19.30
C GLY A 164 32.29 5.98 20.73
N VAL A 165 31.33 6.83 21.00
CA VAL A 165 31.04 7.31 22.36
C VAL A 165 30.56 6.14 23.21
N ALA A 166 31.23 5.90 24.37
CA ALA A 166 30.86 4.86 25.30
C ALA A 166 29.52 5.17 25.98
N ASN A 167 28.67 4.13 26.10
CA ASN A 167 27.38 4.16 26.80
C ASN A 167 26.46 5.32 26.38
N PRO A 168 26.19 5.52 25.06
CA PRO A 168 25.42 6.68 24.59
C PRO A 168 23.99 6.70 25.13
N TYR A 169 23.36 5.54 25.29
CA TYR A 169 22.01 5.43 25.85
C TYR A 169 21.94 5.99 27.29
N GLU A 170 22.85 5.54 28.16
CA GLU A 170 22.88 5.96 29.57
C GLU A 170 23.22 7.44 29.75
N LYS A 171 23.88 8.06 28.76
CA LYS A 171 24.20 9.49 28.78
C LYS A 171 23.04 10.37 28.36
N LEU A 172 22.05 9.83 27.65
CA LEU A 172 20.88 10.56 27.15
C LEU A 172 19.59 10.22 27.92
N LYS A 173 19.65 9.25 28.82
CA LYS A 173 18.56 8.87 29.72
C LYS A 173 18.40 9.91 30.81
#